data_7f86512883754247682d3a07c038b510
#
_entry.id   7f86512883754247682d3a07c038b510
#
_cell.length_a   1.000
_cell.length_b   1.000
_cell.length_c   1.000
_cell.angle_alpha   90.00
_cell.angle_beta   90.00
_cell.angle_gamma   90.00
#
_symmetry.space_group_name_H-M   'P 1'
#
loop_
_entity.id
_entity.type
_entity.pdbx_description
1 polymer ?
#
loop_
_entity_poly.entity_id
_entity_poly.type
_entity_poly.pdbx_seq_one_letter_code
_entity_poly.pdbx_strand_id
1 'polypeptide(L)'
;MSIDVILHEPEQPGNTGAIGRTCLCAGAGLHLIRPLGFLTDEKSVRRAGLDYWPRLNVHEYDNFDAFCAAHPDARIWYLTTKARKTIAEGDYRDGDFLMFGRESAGLPEELLIQHPEFCVRIPMAGGERSLNLSNAVAVALYEALRHTGYAGLETAGDLHRLKWPE
;
A
#
# COMPACT_ATOMS: atom_id res chain seq x y z
N MET A 1 7.94 -13.38 -3.76
CA MET A 1 8.53 -12.40 -2.85
C MET A 1 8.01 -11.03 -3.28
N SER A 2 7.39 -10.30 -2.39
CA SER A 2 6.71 -9.03 -2.69
C SER A 2 6.79 -8.12 -1.47
N ILE A 3 6.59 -6.82 -1.68
CA ILE A 3 6.29 -5.87 -0.62
C ILE A 3 4.77 -5.70 -0.63
N ASP A 4 4.11 -6.00 0.48
CA ASP A 4 2.66 -5.99 0.56
C ASP A 4 2.12 -4.71 1.20
N VAL A 5 0.86 -4.40 0.95
CA VAL A 5 0.19 -3.18 1.41
C VAL A 5 -0.83 -3.51 2.49
N ILE A 6 -0.78 -2.79 3.61
CA ILE A 6 -1.78 -2.84 4.67
C ILE A 6 -2.58 -1.53 4.67
N LEU A 7 -3.89 -1.62 4.62
CA LEU A 7 -4.80 -0.50 4.86
C LEU A 7 -5.47 -0.66 6.22
N HIS A 8 -5.16 0.27 7.13
CA HIS A 8 -5.73 0.30 8.47
C HIS A 8 -7.04 1.07 8.46
N GLU A 9 -8.15 0.36 8.57
CA GLU A 9 -9.51 0.91 8.61
C GLU A 9 -9.82 1.86 7.43
N PRO A 10 -9.64 1.43 6.17
CA PRO A 10 -9.91 2.28 5.01
C PRO A 10 -11.40 2.64 4.94
N GLU A 11 -11.68 3.90 4.56
CA GLU A 11 -13.02 4.48 4.61
C GLU A 11 -13.68 4.54 3.22
N GLN A 12 -12.89 4.74 2.16
CA GLN A 12 -13.41 5.01 0.83
C GLN A 12 -13.17 3.84 -0.15
N PRO A 13 -14.26 3.25 -0.71
CA PRO A 13 -14.14 2.11 -1.62
C PRO A 13 -13.37 2.46 -2.91
N GLY A 14 -13.50 3.70 -3.41
CA GLY A 14 -12.79 4.15 -4.60
C GLY A 14 -11.27 4.14 -4.43
N ASN A 15 -10.77 4.59 -3.27
CA ASN A 15 -9.34 4.52 -2.96
C ASN A 15 -8.88 3.07 -2.85
N THR A 16 -9.61 2.24 -2.11
CA THR A 16 -9.26 0.83 -1.94
C THR A 16 -9.25 0.08 -3.28
N GLY A 17 -10.21 0.38 -4.17
CA GLY A 17 -10.21 -0.14 -5.53
C GLY A 17 -8.97 0.25 -6.33
N ALA A 18 -8.64 1.55 -6.36
CA ALA A 18 -7.44 2.03 -7.05
C ALA A 18 -6.14 1.42 -6.47
N ILE A 19 -6.06 1.28 -5.15
CA ILE A 19 -4.94 0.62 -4.46
C ILE A 19 -4.84 -0.85 -4.87
N GLY A 20 -5.95 -1.56 -4.91
CA GLY A 20 -5.98 -2.96 -5.38
C GLY A 20 -5.43 -3.11 -6.80
N ARG A 21 -5.75 -2.17 -7.70
CA ARG A 21 -5.16 -2.15 -9.04
C ARG A 21 -3.66 -1.96 -9.01
N THR A 22 -3.17 -1.04 -8.20
CA THR A 22 -1.74 -0.80 -8.01
C THR A 22 -1.05 -2.04 -7.45
N CYS A 23 -1.61 -2.68 -6.42
CA CYS A 23 -1.08 -3.92 -5.85
C CYS A 23 -0.99 -5.03 -6.89
N LEU A 24 -2.04 -5.23 -7.69
CA LEU A 24 -2.03 -6.24 -8.75
C LEU A 24 -0.92 -5.99 -9.77
N CYS A 25 -0.74 -4.73 -10.22
CA CYS A 25 0.33 -4.36 -11.15
C CYS A 25 1.73 -4.53 -10.55
N ALA A 26 1.86 -4.36 -9.25
CA ALA A 26 3.12 -4.48 -8.50
C ALA A 26 3.41 -5.90 -8.01
N GLY A 27 2.49 -6.85 -8.21
CA GLY A 27 2.60 -8.21 -7.65
C GLY A 27 2.51 -8.25 -6.13
N ALA A 28 1.90 -7.23 -5.49
CA ALA A 28 1.76 -7.07 -4.06
C ALA A 28 0.43 -7.65 -3.55
N GLY A 29 0.42 -8.19 -2.34
CA GLY A 29 -0.79 -8.50 -1.59
C GLY A 29 -1.42 -7.25 -1.00
N LEU A 30 -2.74 -7.29 -0.76
CA LEU A 30 -3.50 -6.24 -0.11
C LEU A 30 -4.14 -6.78 1.17
N HIS A 31 -3.77 -6.19 2.30
CA HIS A 31 -4.26 -6.54 3.63
C HIS A 31 -5.17 -5.45 4.17
N LEU A 32 -6.41 -5.78 4.47
CA LEU A 32 -7.44 -4.84 4.95
C LEU A 32 -7.70 -5.10 6.43
N ILE A 33 -7.46 -4.10 7.27
CA ILE A 33 -7.75 -4.15 8.70
C ILE A 33 -9.11 -3.49 8.94
N ARG A 34 -10.04 -4.22 9.53
CA ARG A 34 -11.38 -3.74 9.88
C ARG A 34 -11.35 -2.77 11.07
N PRO A 35 -12.38 -1.87 11.19
CA PRO A 35 -13.58 -1.77 10.36
C PRO A 35 -13.32 -1.16 9.00
N LEU A 36 -14.06 -1.59 7.99
CA LEU A 36 -14.02 -1.02 6.64
C LEU A 36 -15.23 -0.09 6.44
N GLY A 37 -15.03 1.04 5.78
CA GLY A 37 -16.10 1.96 5.41
C GLY A 37 -17.01 1.45 4.28
N PHE A 38 -16.82 0.23 3.79
CA PHE A 38 -17.51 -0.36 2.64
C PHE A 38 -17.55 -1.89 2.72
N LEU A 39 -18.30 -2.51 1.80
CA LEU A 39 -18.40 -3.96 1.68
C LEU A 39 -17.45 -4.48 0.59
N THR A 40 -16.80 -5.59 0.88
CA THR A 40 -15.86 -6.28 -0.03
C THR A 40 -16.48 -7.52 -0.68
N ASP A 41 -17.79 -7.75 -0.50
CA ASP A 41 -18.48 -8.86 -1.13
C ASP A 41 -18.49 -8.77 -2.67
N GLU A 42 -18.64 -9.91 -3.32
CA GLU A 42 -18.57 -10.03 -4.80
C GLU A 42 -19.51 -9.06 -5.53
N LYS A 43 -20.70 -8.81 -4.97
CA LYS A 43 -21.70 -7.92 -5.56
C LYS A 43 -21.28 -6.46 -5.51
N SER A 44 -20.71 -6.02 -4.39
CA SER A 44 -20.18 -4.67 -4.21
C SER A 44 -18.96 -4.41 -5.09
N VAL A 45 -18.07 -5.37 -5.19
CA VAL A 45 -16.88 -5.36 -6.05
C VAL A 45 -17.27 -5.26 -7.52
N ARG A 46 -18.23 -6.08 -7.99
CA ARG A 46 -18.75 -6.02 -9.37
C ARG A 46 -19.41 -4.68 -9.70
N ARG A 47 -20.22 -4.14 -8.78
CA ARG A 47 -20.86 -2.83 -8.95
C ARG A 47 -19.86 -1.68 -9.09
N ALA A 48 -18.74 -1.79 -8.42
CA ALA A 48 -17.65 -0.82 -8.51
C ALA A 48 -16.80 -0.96 -9.78
N GLY A 49 -17.08 -1.96 -10.65
CA GLY A 49 -16.32 -2.20 -11.87
C GLY A 49 -14.91 -2.74 -11.64
N LEU A 50 -14.69 -3.40 -10.51
CA LEU A 50 -13.39 -3.95 -10.11
C LEU A 50 -13.22 -5.38 -10.66
N ASP A 51 -13.19 -5.53 -11.97
CA ASP A 51 -13.04 -6.80 -12.69
C ASP A 51 -11.72 -7.54 -12.41
N TYR A 52 -10.70 -6.83 -11.94
CA TYR A 52 -9.41 -7.37 -11.54
C TYR A 52 -9.37 -7.91 -10.10
N TRP A 53 -10.37 -7.57 -9.26
CA TRP A 53 -10.39 -7.93 -7.83
C TRP A 53 -10.25 -9.44 -7.56
N PRO A 54 -10.89 -10.36 -8.34
CA PRO A 54 -10.69 -11.79 -8.16
C PRO A 54 -9.26 -12.30 -8.39
N ARG A 55 -8.43 -11.51 -9.07
CA ARG A 55 -7.02 -11.85 -9.33
C ARG A 55 -6.07 -11.27 -8.28
N LEU A 56 -6.58 -10.37 -7.44
CA LEU A 56 -5.81 -9.72 -6.39
C LEU A 56 -5.76 -10.63 -5.16
N ASN A 57 -4.58 -10.75 -4.57
CA ASN A 57 -4.39 -11.42 -3.29
C ASN A 57 -4.85 -10.50 -2.16
N VAL A 58 -6.12 -10.60 -1.76
CA VAL A 58 -6.75 -9.78 -0.72
C VAL A 58 -6.95 -10.59 0.54
N HIS A 59 -6.50 -10.06 1.68
CA HIS A 59 -6.70 -10.61 3.01
C HIS A 59 -7.41 -9.60 3.91
N GLU A 60 -8.40 -10.05 4.68
CA GLU A 60 -9.10 -9.22 5.64
C GLU A 60 -8.86 -9.73 7.06
N TYR A 61 -8.75 -8.79 8.01
CA TYR A 61 -8.51 -9.08 9.42
C TYR A 61 -9.50 -8.28 10.27
N ASP A 62 -10.01 -8.89 11.34
CA ASP A 62 -10.98 -8.25 12.24
C ASP A 62 -10.40 -7.02 12.96
N ASN A 63 -9.09 -7.01 13.18
CA ASN A 63 -8.33 -5.91 13.78
C ASN A 63 -6.84 -6.08 13.50
N PHE A 64 -6.03 -5.11 13.92
CA PHE A 64 -4.58 -5.15 13.72
C PHE A 64 -3.90 -6.29 14.51
N ASP A 65 -4.41 -6.62 15.70
CA ASP A 65 -3.86 -7.74 16.50
C ASP A 65 -4.03 -9.08 15.77
N ALA A 66 -5.14 -9.27 15.07
CA ALA A 66 -5.37 -10.46 14.24
C ALA A 66 -4.38 -10.55 13.06
N PHE A 67 -4.04 -9.41 12.45
CA PHE A 67 -2.97 -9.34 11.46
C PHE A 67 -1.62 -9.72 12.07
N CYS A 68 -1.24 -9.14 13.21
CA CYS A 68 0.02 -9.44 13.89
C CYS A 68 0.12 -10.92 14.30
N ALA A 69 -0.98 -11.51 14.76
CA ALA A 69 -1.02 -12.94 15.09
C ALA A 69 -0.81 -13.84 13.86
N ALA A 70 -1.33 -13.44 12.69
CA ALA A 70 -1.14 -14.17 11.45
C ALA A 70 0.26 -13.97 10.84
N HIS A 71 0.93 -12.86 11.16
CA HIS A 71 2.23 -12.46 10.65
C HIS A 71 3.18 -12.05 11.80
N PRO A 72 3.59 -12.98 12.67
CA PRO A 72 4.36 -12.65 13.89
C PRO A 72 5.73 -12.02 13.59
N ASP A 73 6.30 -12.31 12.44
CA ASP A 73 7.60 -11.80 12.00
C ASP A 73 7.49 -10.64 11.00
N ALA A 74 6.29 -10.04 10.84
CA ALA A 74 6.07 -8.98 9.90
C ALA A 74 6.94 -7.76 10.20
N ARG A 75 7.69 -7.29 9.20
CA ARG A 75 8.40 -6.03 9.25
C ARG A 75 7.55 -4.98 8.55
N ILE A 76 7.05 -4.01 9.30
CA ILE A 76 6.03 -3.06 8.85
C ILE A 76 6.60 -1.65 8.81
N TRP A 77 6.52 -1.00 7.66
CA TRP A 77 6.80 0.42 7.48
C TRP A 77 5.50 1.22 7.59
N TYR A 78 5.48 2.21 8.46
CA TYR A 78 4.31 3.03 8.77
C TYR A 78 4.36 4.34 7.99
N LEU A 79 3.46 4.51 7.03
CA LEU A 79 3.37 5.71 6.19
C LEU A 79 2.54 6.77 6.91
N THR A 80 3.21 7.84 7.31
CA THR A 80 2.57 8.94 8.05
C THR A 80 3.23 10.28 7.74
N THR A 81 2.42 11.34 7.61
CA THR A 81 2.92 12.70 7.43
C THR A 81 3.69 13.24 8.64
N LYS A 82 3.60 12.55 9.79
CA LYS A 82 4.26 12.90 11.06
C LYS A 82 5.68 12.31 11.19
N ALA A 83 6.11 11.46 10.26
CA ALA A 83 7.43 10.84 10.30
C ALA A 83 8.57 11.87 10.10
N ARG A 84 9.72 11.54 10.65
CA ARG A 84 10.95 12.35 10.55
C ARG A 84 11.86 11.93 9.40
N LYS A 85 11.68 10.70 8.89
CA LYS A 85 12.37 10.15 7.73
C LYS A 85 11.49 10.22 6.50
N THR A 86 12.09 10.39 5.33
CA THR A 86 11.40 10.26 4.05
C THR A 86 11.30 8.80 3.61
N ILE A 87 10.42 8.51 2.65
CA ILE A 87 10.34 7.17 2.05
C ILE A 87 11.65 6.73 1.40
N ALA A 88 12.48 7.66 0.94
CA ALA A 88 13.78 7.35 0.33
C ALA A 88 14.83 6.85 1.34
N GLU A 89 14.64 7.10 2.63
CA GLU A 89 15.53 6.68 3.72
C GLU A 89 15.14 5.33 4.33
N GLY A 90 14.07 4.69 3.81
CA GLY A 90 13.66 3.37 4.24
C GLY A 90 14.61 2.28 3.73
N ASP A 91 14.97 1.33 4.57
CA ASP A 91 15.73 0.11 4.20
C ASP A 91 14.73 -1.02 3.88
N TYR A 92 14.00 -0.87 2.78
CA TYR A 92 12.96 -1.81 2.36
C TYR A 92 13.57 -3.13 1.87
N ARG A 93 12.89 -4.21 2.22
CA ARG A 93 13.29 -5.57 1.86
C ARG A 93 12.10 -6.36 1.35
N ASP A 94 12.42 -7.40 0.64
CA ASP A 94 11.44 -8.39 0.21
C ASP A 94 10.74 -9.02 1.42
N GLY A 95 9.42 -9.10 1.38
CA GLY A 95 8.58 -9.53 2.49
C GLY A 95 8.16 -8.43 3.46
N ASP A 96 8.58 -7.18 3.26
CA ASP A 96 8.12 -6.05 4.06
C ASP A 96 6.65 -5.71 3.77
N PHE A 97 6.04 -5.03 4.73
CA PHE A 97 4.70 -4.46 4.62
C PHE A 97 4.76 -2.93 4.68
N LEU A 98 3.95 -2.27 3.85
CA LEU A 98 3.73 -0.83 3.91
C LEU A 98 2.33 -0.57 4.47
N MET A 99 2.24 0.05 5.63
CA MET A 99 0.96 0.31 6.30
C MET A 99 0.53 1.77 6.16
N PHE A 100 -0.72 1.95 5.75
CA PHE A 100 -1.37 3.24 5.56
C PHE A 100 -2.59 3.33 6.46
N GLY A 101 -2.84 4.53 7.00
CA GLY A 101 -4.01 4.80 7.83
C GLY A 101 -5.24 5.18 7.03
N ARG A 102 -6.34 5.43 7.76
CA ARG A 102 -7.61 5.89 7.17
C ARG A 102 -7.46 7.30 6.58
N GLU A 103 -8.30 7.59 5.61
CA GLU A 103 -8.24 8.85 4.85
C GLU A 103 -8.47 10.07 5.74
N SER A 104 -9.33 9.98 6.75
CA SER A 104 -9.70 11.10 7.63
C SER A 104 -8.69 11.38 8.76
N ALA A 105 -7.95 10.37 9.23
CA ALA A 105 -7.17 10.48 10.47
C ALA A 105 -5.73 9.93 10.37
N GLY A 106 -5.39 9.16 9.33
CA GLY A 106 -4.11 8.47 9.23
C GLY A 106 -3.99 7.30 10.22
N LEU A 107 -2.77 6.96 10.58
CA LEU A 107 -2.47 5.93 11.57
C LEU A 107 -2.55 6.48 13.00
N PRO A 108 -2.98 5.66 13.98
CA PRO A 108 -3.00 6.05 15.39
C PRO A 108 -1.60 6.41 15.90
N GLU A 109 -1.47 7.49 16.68
CA GLU A 109 -0.18 7.93 17.23
C GLU A 109 0.39 6.93 18.23
N GLU A 110 -0.48 6.22 18.96
CA GLU A 110 -0.12 5.16 19.89
C GLU A 110 0.61 4.00 19.21
N LEU A 111 0.27 3.74 17.94
CA LEU A 111 0.97 2.75 17.11
C LEU A 111 2.31 3.30 16.62
N LEU A 112 2.33 4.55 16.13
CA LEU A 112 3.52 5.17 15.55
C LEU A 112 4.66 5.33 16.56
N ILE A 113 4.32 5.71 17.82
CA ILE A 113 5.32 5.94 18.87
C ILE A 113 6.05 4.66 19.31
N GLN A 114 5.48 3.49 19.03
CA GLN A 114 6.10 2.20 19.33
C GLN A 114 7.12 1.79 18.27
N HIS A 115 7.07 2.40 17.06
CA HIS A 115 7.89 2.01 15.90
C HIS A 115 8.49 3.23 15.18
N PRO A 116 9.14 4.17 15.89
CA PRO A 116 9.61 5.43 15.31
C PRO A 116 10.64 5.23 14.19
N GLU A 117 11.43 4.16 14.25
CA GLU A 117 12.46 3.81 13.26
C GLU A 117 11.87 3.34 11.93
N PHE A 118 10.64 2.82 11.94
CA PHE A 118 9.91 2.35 10.76
C PHE A 118 8.87 3.35 10.25
N CYS A 119 8.76 4.54 10.84
CA CYS A 119 7.90 5.59 10.35
C CYS A 119 8.59 6.37 9.22
N VAL A 120 7.93 6.46 8.07
CA VAL A 120 8.40 7.20 6.91
C VAL A 120 7.30 8.07 6.30
N ARG A 121 7.71 9.14 5.59
CA ARG A 121 6.80 10.08 4.94
C ARG A 121 7.13 10.29 3.48
N ILE A 122 6.13 10.57 2.68
CA ILE A 122 6.31 11.16 1.35
C ILE A 122 6.56 12.66 1.54
N PRO A 123 7.63 13.23 1.01
CA PRO A 123 7.87 14.68 1.05
C PRO A 123 6.73 15.43 0.35
N MET A 124 6.28 16.52 0.93
CA MET A 124 5.23 17.39 0.37
C MET A 124 5.59 18.85 0.56
N ALA A 125 5.03 19.73 -0.27
CA ALA A 125 5.12 21.17 -0.08
C ALA A 125 4.54 21.59 1.28
N GLY A 126 5.08 22.62 1.86
CA GLY A 126 4.63 23.12 3.17
C GLY A 126 3.16 23.59 3.11
N GLY A 127 2.42 23.32 4.16
CA GLY A 127 1.01 23.70 4.29
C GLY A 127 -0.02 22.68 3.80
N GLU A 128 0.42 21.67 3.03
CA GLU A 128 -0.48 20.60 2.56
C GLU A 128 -0.67 19.53 3.63
N ARG A 129 -1.88 18.95 3.69
CA ARG A 129 -2.26 17.95 4.70
C ARG A 129 -1.74 16.56 4.36
N SER A 130 -2.10 16.08 3.17
CA SER A 130 -1.79 14.72 2.70
C SER A 130 -2.06 14.59 1.20
N LEU A 131 -1.44 13.60 0.58
CA LEU A 131 -1.84 13.10 -0.73
C LEU A 131 -3.13 12.28 -0.61
N ASN A 132 -3.85 12.14 -1.72
CA ASN A 132 -4.88 11.11 -1.84
C ASN A 132 -4.28 9.74 -1.48
N LEU A 133 -5.02 8.92 -0.73
CA LEU A 133 -4.50 7.66 -0.19
C LEU A 133 -3.99 6.73 -1.31
N SER A 134 -4.72 6.59 -2.41
CA SER A 134 -4.30 5.70 -3.51
C SER A 134 -3.02 6.18 -4.20
N ASN A 135 -2.84 7.50 -4.31
CA ASN A 135 -1.61 8.10 -4.83
C ASN A 135 -0.44 7.88 -3.87
N ALA A 136 -0.67 8.06 -2.57
CA ALA A 136 0.35 7.82 -1.55
C ALA A 136 0.83 6.36 -1.57
N VAL A 137 -0.09 5.40 -1.68
CA VAL A 137 0.24 3.98 -1.79
C VAL A 137 1.08 3.72 -3.03
N ALA A 138 0.67 4.22 -4.20
CA ALA A 138 1.42 4.01 -5.44
C ALA A 138 2.85 4.56 -5.36
N VAL A 139 3.01 5.78 -4.87
CA VAL A 139 4.33 6.42 -4.71
C VAL A 139 5.22 5.64 -3.75
N ALA A 140 4.72 5.29 -2.56
CA ALA A 140 5.50 4.60 -1.55
C ALA A 140 5.83 3.15 -1.94
N LEU A 141 4.86 2.42 -2.54
CA LEU A 141 5.08 1.04 -2.99
C LEU A 141 6.16 0.98 -4.07
N TYR A 142 6.10 1.86 -5.09
CA TYR A 142 7.10 1.87 -6.15
C TYR A 142 8.46 2.37 -5.67
N GLU A 143 8.52 3.27 -4.68
CA GLU A 143 9.78 3.61 -4.05
C GLU A 143 10.38 2.40 -3.32
N ALA A 144 9.58 1.67 -2.56
CA ALA A 144 10.05 0.46 -1.87
C ALA A 144 10.49 -0.63 -2.87
N LEU A 145 9.74 -0.84 -3.97
CA LEU A 145 10.12 -1.76 -5.04
C LEU A 145 11.42 -1.36 -5.75
N ARG A 146 11.69 -0.04 -5.88
CA ARG A 146 12.96 0.44 -6.41
C ARG A 146 14.14 -0.03 -5.56
N HIS A 147 14.01 -0.05 -4.23
CA HIS A 147 15.05 -0.55 -3.32
C HIS A 147 15.32 -2.05 -3.52
N THR A 148 14.31 -2.83 -3.91
CA THR A 148 14.47 -4.26 -4.21
C THR A 148 14.77 -4.55 -5.69
N GLY A 149 15.07 -3.52 -6.47
CA GLY A 149 15.43 -3.65 -7.89
C GLY A 149 14.28 -4.09 -8.79
N TYR A 150 13.00 -3.83 -8.40
CA TYR A 150 11.80 -4.23 -9.13
C TYR A 150 11.72 -5.75 -9.40
N ALA A 151 12.21 -6.55 -8.45
CA ALA A 151 12.28 -7.99 -8.60
C ALA A 151 10.92 -8.61 -9.00
N GLY A 152 10.89 -9.36 -10.10
CA GLY A 152 9.69 -10.01 -10.63
C GLY A 152 8.78 -9.11 -11.47
N LEU A 153 9.14 -7.85 -11.71
CA LEU A 153 8.40 -6.93 -12.58
C LEU A 153 9.07 -6.79 -13.95
N GLU A 154 8.26 -6.55 -14.97
CA GLU A 154 8.73 -6.17 -16.29
C GLU A 154 9.26 -4.73 -16.25
N THR A 155 10.54 -4.55 -16.62
CA THR A 155 11.22 -3.25 -16.58
C THR A 155 11.51 -2.67 -17.96
N ALA A 156 11.15 -3.39 -19.04
CA ALA A 156 11.29 -2.97 -20.42
C ALA A 156 10.06 -3.39 -21.23
N GLY A 157 9.83 -2.72 -22.32
CA GLY A 157 8.72 -3.04 -23.22
C GLY A 157 8.99 -2.61 -24.64
N ASP A 158 8.20 -3.13 -25.58
CA ASP A 158 8.28 -2.85 -27.00
C ASP A 158 7.08 -2.03 -27.49
N LEU A 159 7.26 -1.30 -28.59
CA LEU A 159 6.20 -0.63 -29.30
C LEU A 159 5.34 -1.64 -30.08
N HIS A 160 4.03 -1.44 -30.12
CA HIS A 160 3.11 -2.38 -30.80
C HIS A 160 3.21 -2.35 -32.33
N ARG A 161 3.55 -1.22 -32.93
CA ARG A 161 3.58 -1.03 -34.40
C ARG A 161 4.91 -0.58 -34.94
N LEU A 162 5.73 0.02 -34.14
CA LEU A 162 7.06 0.52 -34.50
C LEU A 162 8.13 -0.22 -33.71
N LYS A 163 9.38 0.03 -34.04
CA LYS A 163 10.53 -0.44 -33.27
C LYS A 163 11.23 0.74 -32.62
N TRP A 164 11.77 0.56 -31.42
CA TRP A 164 12.65 1.53 -30.81
C TRP A 164 13.88 1.72 -31.71
N PRO A 165 14.39 2.93 -31.90
CA PRO A 165 15.67 3.13 -32.59
C PRO A 165 16.80 2.47 -31.79
N GLU A 166 17.83 1.98 -32.51
CA GLU A 166 19.06 1.45 -31.92
C GLU A 166 19.89 2.56 -31.28
#